data_5387a663233033bab834a43dcde7f7e1
#
_entry.id   5387a663233033bab834a43dcde7f7e1
#
_cell.length_a   1.000
_cell.length_b   1.000
_cell.length_c   1.000
_cell.angle_alpha   90.00
_cell.angle_beta   90.00
_cell.angle_gamma   90.00
#
_symmetry.space_group_name_H-M   'P 1'
#
loop_
_entity.id
_entity.type
_entity.pdbx_description
1 polymer ?
#
loop_
_entity_poly.entity_id
_entity_poly.type
_entity_poly.pdbx_seq_one_letter_code
_entity_poly.pdbx_strand_id
1 'polypeptide(L)'
;MNKSTRYVTTLGSAIVLVSAFTASSGAQRYSEWSAPINLGPVVNSASNDRGPAISKDGLSLYFASTRPLGIGGEDIYVCQRETRNDQWGPPMNLGPIINTSANESVPAFSRDGHLMFFSSGRPGSGGIDIWVSRREQTHDDFGWQPPVNLGAGVNSASTDAGPSYFEDDETGVRQLYFNSNRPGGPGLSNIYVSEQLADGSFGPASLVVELSSPGETSRSSIRHDGLEIFFGNSLDLWVATRETVFDAWSAPINLGSTLNSGQLNVQPHISSDRETLFFASIQPDGFGNTDLYMSTRTKLSGR
;
A
#
# COMPACT_ATOMS: atom_id res chain seq x y z
N MET A 1 -49.04 42.90 50.56
CA MET A 1 -49.04 41.48 50.12
C MET A 1 -48.01 41.32 49.00
N ASN A 2 -46.77 40.91 49.39
CA ASN A 2 -45.66 40.72 48.45
C ASN A 2 -45.55 39.22 48.13
N LYS A 3 -45.72 38.89 46.84
CA LYS A 3 -45.45 37.55 46.34
C LYS A 3 -43.98 37.49 45.87
N SER A 4 -43.17 36.75 46.59
CA SER A 4 -41.77 36.38 46.23
C SER A 4 -41.79 35.20 45.25
N THR A 5 -41.29 35.44 44.01
CA THR A 5 -41.10 34.39 42.99
C THR A 5 -39.69 33.81 43.18
N ARG A 6 -39.58 32.52 43.52
CA ARG A 6 -38.31 31.81 43.57
C ARG A 6 -38.03 31.21 42.21
N TYR A 7 -36.89 31.57 41.67
CA TYR A 7 -36.29 30.90 40.48
C TYR A 7 -35.52 29.67 40.92
N VAL A 8 -35.88 28.52 40.39
CA VAL A 8 -35.14 27.26 40.55
C VAL A 8 -34.21 27.15 39.34
N THR A 9 -32.91 27.24 39.60
CA THR A 9 -31.88 27.04 38.59
C THR A 9 -31.50 25.53 38.59
N THR A 10 -31.87 24.83 37.53
CA THR A 10 -31.47 23.43 37.30
C THR A 10 -30.10 23.42 36.65
N LEU A 11 -29.08 23.00 37.37
CA LEU A 11 -27.77 22.65 36.79
C LEU A 11 -27.88 21.31 36.06
N GLY A 12 -27.80 21.35 34.74
CA GLY A 12 -27.65 20.19 33.93
C GLY A 12 -26.20 19.68 33.95
N SER A 13 -25.96 18.55 34.62
CA SER A 13 -24.66 17.86 34.53
C SER A 13 -24.55 17.18 33.18
N ALA A 14 -23.63 17.67 32.33
CA ALA A 14 -23.25 16.98 31.11
C ALA A 14 -22.37 15.76 31.50
N ILE A 15 -22.91 14.57 31.31
CA ILE A 15 -22.15 13.32 31.42
C ILE A 15 -21.34 13.18 30.12
N VAL A 16 -20.03 13.40 30.21
CA VAL A 16 -19.09 13.05 29.14
C VAL A 16 -18.91 11.53 29.21
N LEU A 17 -19.55 10.80 28.31
CA LEU A 17 -19.28 9.38 28.09
C LEU A 17 -17.89 9.26 27.43
N VAL A 18 -16.88 8.99 28.24
CA VAL A 18 -15.59 8.48 27.77
C VAL A 18 -15.81 7.02 27.41
N SER A 19 -15.98 6.72 26.15
CA SER A 19 -15.95 5.34 25.65
C SER A 19 -14.53 4.79 25.82
N ALA A 20 -14.32 4.04 26.88
CA ALA A 20 -13.12 3.23 27.02
C ALA A 20 -13.17 2.12 25.98
N PHE A 21 -12.34 2.23 24.95
CA PHE A 21 -12.03 1.13 24.06
C PHE A 21 -11.36 0.04 24.90
N THR A 22 -12.07 -1.04 25.20
CA THR A 22 -11.47 -2.26 25.73
C THR A 22 -10.65 -2.88 24.60
N ALA A 23 -9.34 -2.65 24.60
CA ALA A 23 -8.44 -3.35 23.71
C ALA A 23 -8.54 -4.85 24.00
N SER A 24 -8.90 -5.62 22.97
CA SER A 24 -8.84 -7.09 22.96
C SER A 24 -7.44 -7.52 23.39
N SER A 25 -7.37 -8.39 24.39
CA SER A 25 -6.12 -8.92 24.94
C SER A 25 -5.49 -9.87 23.93
N GLY A 26 -4.60 -9.36 23.07
CA GLY A 26 -3.84 -10.15 22.09
C GLY A 26 -3.32 -9.38 20.88
N ALA A 27 -3.90 -8.24 20.54
CA ALA A 27 -3.43 -7.46 19.40
C ALA A 27 -2.03 -6.88 19.64
N GLN A 28 -1.11 -7.14 18.72
CA GLN A 28 0.24 -6.56 18.75
C GLN A 28 0.14 -5.03 18.76
N ARG A 29 0.66 -4.39 19.81
CA ARG A 29 0.70 -2.92 19.93
C ARG A 29 1.98 -2.36 19.34
N TYR A 30 1.87 -1.19 18.69
CA TYR A 30 2.99 -0.44 18.13
C TYR A 30 3.05 0.96 18.73
N SER A 31 4.24 1.58 18.67
CA SER A 31 4.40 3.01 18.90
C SER A 31 3.71 3.82 17.80
N GLU A 32 3.59 5.14 18.01
CA GLU A 32 3.31 6.07 16.92
C GLU A 32 4.39 5.97 15.85
N TRP A 33 4.05 6.38 14.62
CA TRP A 33 4.98 6.47 13.51
C TRP A 33 5.98 7.62 13.71
N SER A 34 7.24 7.40 13.32
CA SER A 34 8.23 8.47 13.25
C SER A 34 7.87 9.49 12.17
N ALA A 35 8.49 10.69 12.21
CA ALA A 35 8.48 11.57 11.05
C ALA A 35 9.08 10.87 9.83
N PRO A 36 8.58 11.14 8.60
CA PRO A 36 9.13 10.60 7.37
C PRO A 36 10.60 10.97 7.16
N ILE A 37 11.36 10.03 6.61
CA ILE A 37 12.76 10.23 6.21
C ILE A 37 12.84 9.99 4.70
N ASN A 38 13.35 10.98 3.94
CA ASN A 38 13.65 10.85 2.53
C ASN A 38 14.73 9.78 2.32
N LEU A 39 14.57 8.86 1.34
CA LEU A 39 15.53 7.79 1.08
C LEU A 39 16.84 8.30 0.43
N GLY A 40 16.93 9.59 0.15
CA GLY A 40 18.14 10.26 -0.30
C GLY A 40 18.41 10.16 -1.80
N PRO A 41 19.44 10.90 -2.28
CA PRO A 41 19.70 11.10 -3.71
C PRO A 41 20.29 9.88 -4.43
N VAL A 42 20.63 8.81 -3.72
CA VAL A 42 21.01 7.53 -4.35
C VAL A 42 19.78 6.83 -4.88
N VAL A 43 18.68 6.81 -4.11
CA VAL A 43 17.42 6.18 -4.48
C VAL A 43 16.58 7.12 -5.32
N ASN A 44 16.33 8.33 -4.81
CA ASN A 44 15.49 9.35 -5.43
C ASN A 44 16.25 10.12 -6.50
N SER A 45 15.53 10.56 -7.52
CA SER A 45 16.05 11.30 -8.68
C SER A 45 15.32 12.66 -8.84
N ALA A 46 15.71 13.44 -9.84
CA ALA A 46 14.98 14.66 -10.21
C ALA A 46 13.64 14.37 -10.93
N SER A 47 13.30 13.10 -11.13
CA SER A 47 12.07 12.64 -11.78
C SER A 47 11.02 12.21 -10.75
N ASN A 48 9.99 11.46 -11.18
CA ASN A 48 9.07 10.81 -10.25
C ASN A 48 9.66 9.47 -9.82
N ASP A 49 9.78 9.24 -8.51
CA ASP A 49 10.13 7.97 -7.90
C ASP A 49 8.99 7.56 -6.97
N ARG A 50 8.33 6.42 -7.24
CA ARG A 50 7.08 6.05 -6.58
C ARG A 50 6.82 4.54 -6.54
N GLY A 51 5.75 4.11 -5.84
CA GLY A 51 5.32 2.72 -5.76
C GLY A 51 6.36 1.79 -5.14
N PRO A 52 6.92 2.11 -3.96
CA PRO A 52 7.95 1.28 -3.33
C PRO A 52 7.43 -0.12 -2.97
N ALA A 53 8.32 -1.13 -3.05
CA ALA A 53 8.09 -2.47 -2.52
C ALA A 53 9.42 -3.03 -2.02
N ILE A 54 9.46 -3.45 -0.76
CA ILE A 54 10.64 -4.04 -0.14
C ILE A 54 10.57 -5.57 -0.18
N SER A 55 11.68 -6.23 -0.50
CA SER A 55 11.79 -7.68 -0.37
C SER A 55 11.60 -8.14 1.08
N LYS A 56 11.21 -9.40 1.27
CA LYS A 56 10.93 -9.96 2.61
C LYS A 56 12.13 -9.87 3.56
N ASP A 57 13.34 -10.06 3.05
CA ASP A 57 14.59 -9.94 3.81
C ASP A 57 15.01 -8.48 4.06
N GLY A 58 14.39 -7.53 3.34
CA GLY A 58 14.68 -6.10 3.45
C GLY A 58 15.94 -5.67 2.70
N LEU A 59 16.45 -6.47 1.77
CA LEU A 59 17.70 -6.22 1.07
C LEU A 59 17.54 -5.64 -0.33
N SER A 60 16.34 -5.73 -0.92
CA SER A 60 16.03 -5.21 -2.25
C SER A 60 14.80 -4.29 -2.19
N LEU A 61 14.97 -3.04 -2.58
CA LEU A 61 13.90 -2.05 -2.69
C LEU A 61 13.56 -1.84 -4.17
N TYR A 62 12.37 -2.29 -4.55
CA TYR A 62 11.82 -2.08 -5.89
C TYR A 62 10.93 -0.84 -5.90
N PHE A 63 10.93 -0.12 -6.99
CA PHE A 63 10.09 1.06 -7.17
C PHE A 63 9.98 1.44 -8.65
N ALA A 64 9.01 2.26 -8.98
CA ALA A 64 8.82 2.81 -10.32
C ALA A 64 9.45 4.18 -10.43
N SER A 65 10.07 4.47 -11.57
CA SER A 65 10.72 5.75 -11.83
C SER A 65 10.56 6.19 -13.29
N THR A 66 10.38 7.51 -13.46
CA THR A 66 10.41 8.16 -14.79
C THR A 66 11.78 8.76 -15.11
N ARG A 67 12.85 8.28 -14.44
CA ARG A 67 14.22 8.75 -14.67
C ARG A 67 14.68 8.52 -16.10
N PRO A 68 15.57 9.40 -16.63
CA PRO A 68 16.13 9.24 -17.98
C PRO A 68 16.82 7.88 -18.17
N LEU A 69 16.90 7.45 -19.42
CA LEU A 69 17.54 6.21 -19.87
C LEU A 69 16.80 4.93 -19.44
N GLY A 70 15.52 5.03 -19.13
CA GLY A 70 14.61 3.90 -19.02
C GLY A 70 14.28 3.28 -20.38
N ILE A 71 13.45 2.23 -20.35
CA ILE A 71 12.96 1.54 -21.56
C ILE A 71 11.64 2.17 -22.02
N GLY A 72 10.77 2.51 -21.05
CA GLY A 72 9.47 3.13 -21.27
C GLY A 72 9.34 4.54 -20.69
N GLY A 73 8.10 4.95 -20.45
CA GLY A 73 7.82 6.23 -19.78
C GLY A 73 8.04 6.14 -18.27
N GLU A 74 7.67 5.03 -17.67
CA GLU A 74 7.91 4.68 -16.27
C GLU A 74 8.34 3.23 -16.21
N ASP A 75 9.46 2.95 -15.56
CA ASP A 75 10.04 1.63 -15.45
C ASP A 75 10.21 1.21 -13.98
N ILE A 76 10.20 -0.10 -13.72
CA ILE A 76 10.54 -0.66 -12.41
C ILE A 76 12.05 -0.81 -12.30
N TYR A 77 12.59 -0.28 -11.19
CA TYR A 77 14.00 -0.34 -10.78
C TYR A 77 14.12 -1.08 -9.47
N VAL A 78 15.34 -1.55 -9.17
CA VAL A 78 15.70 -2.13 -7.87
C VAL A 78 16.97 -1.51 -7.34
N CYS A 79 16.98 -1.13 -6.06
CA CYS A 79 18.17 -0.83 -5.26
C CYS A 79 18.45 -2.02 -4.33
N GLN A 80 19.72 -2.36 -4.15
CA GLN A 80 20.17 -3.45 -3.29
C GLN A 80 21.06 -2.92 -2.16
N ARG A 81 21.09 -3.65 -1.04
CA ARG A 81 22.03 -3.44 0.08
C ARG A 81 22.45 -4.78 0.67
N GLU A 82 23.63 -4.84 1.28
CA GLU A 82 24.17 -6.09 1.85
C GLU A 82 23.47 -6.48 3.16
N THR A 83 23.19 -5.50 4.03
CA THR A 83 22.45 -5.68 5.27
C THR A 83 21.35 -4.62 5.43
N ARG A 84 20.41 -4.88 6.34
CA ARG A 84 19.32 -3.91 6.62
C ARG A 84 19.79 -2.55 7.16
N ASN A 85 20.99 -2.48 7.68
CA ASN A 85 21.58 -1.27 8.24
C ASN A 85 22.45 -0.49 7.23
N ASP A 86 22.72 -1.07 6.05
CA ASP A 86 23.51 -0.42 5.03
C ASP A 86 22.68 0.56 4.22
N GLN A 87 23.40 1.49 3.59
CA GLN A 87 22.84 2.40 2.62
C GLN A 87 22.42 1.64 1.36
N TRP A 88 21.42 2.15 0.66
CA TRP A 88 21.00 1.61 -0.63
C TRP A 88 22.09 1.84 -1.68
N GLY A 89 22.34 0.83 -2.49
CA GLY A 89 23.10 0.96 -3.73
C GLY A 89 22.32 1.71 -4.82
N PRO A 90 22.95 2.02 -5.95
CA PRO A 90 22.30 2.73 -7.05
C PRO A 90 21.17 1.89 -7.67
N PRO A 91 20.11 2.55 -8.17
CA PRO A 91 19.01 1.86 -8.84
C PRO A 91 19.46 1.19 -10.15
N MET A 92 19.02 -0.02 -10.36
CA MET A 92 19.20 -0.79 -11.58
C MET A 92 17.84 -1.05 -12.22
N ASN A 93 17.71 -0.78 -13.54
CA ASN A 93 16.50 -1.08 -14.29
C ASN A 93 16.30 -2.60 -14.39
N LEU A 94 15.09 -3.12 -14.19
CA LEU A 94 14.80 -4.56 -14.26
C LEU A 94 14.92 -5.16 -15.68
N GLY A 95 15.13 -4.32 -16.66
CA GLY A 95 15.37 -4.76 -18.04
C GLY A 95 14.09 -5.14 -18.81
N PRO A 96 14.26 -5.53 -20.10
CA PRO A 96 13.18 -5.62 -21.06
C PRO A 96 12.24 -6.82 -20.89
N ILE A 97 12.51 -7.71 -19.94
CA ILE A 97 11.56 -8.77 -19.58
C ILE A 97 10.41 -8.18 -18.78
N ILE A 98 10.73 -7.30 -17.84
CA ILE A 98 9.73 -6.65 -16.99
C ILE A 98 9.27 -5.32 -17.59
N ASN A 99 10.20 -4.44 -17.95
CA ASN A 99 9.92 -3.12 -18.48
C ASN A 99 9.74 -3.15 -20.00
N THR A 100 8.78 -2.36 -20.51
CA THR A 100 8.47 -2.27 -21.94
C THR A 100 8.47 -0.79 -22.38
N SER A 101 8.08 -0.51 -23.61
CA SER A 101 7.85 0.87 -24.05
C SER A 101 6.61 1.53 -23.41
N ALA A 102 5.81 0.79 -22.67
CA ALA A 102 4.70 1.31 -21.89
C ALA A 102 5.18 1.78 -20.49
N ASN A 103 4.27 1.97 -19.56
CA ASN A 103 4.57 2.25 -18.15
C ASN A 103 4.44 0.98 -17.33
N GLU A 104 5.46 0.64 -16.57
CA GLU A 104 5.45 -0.41 -15.57
C GLU A 104 5.64 0.19 -14.17
N SER A 105 4.75 -0.16 -13.23
CA SER A 105 4.77 0.49 -11.92
C SER A 105 4.19 -0.37 -10.80
N VAL A 106 4.38 0.09 -9.57
CA VAL A 106 3.74 -0.41 -8.35
C VAL A 106 3.93 -1.94 -8.17
N PRO A 107 5.18 -2.42 -8.06
CA PRO A 107 5.43 -3.83 -7.79
C PRO A 107 4.92 -4.24 -6.40
N ALA A 108 4.52 -5.51 -6.26
CA ALA A 108 4.15 -6.16 -5.01
C ALA A 108 4.54 -7.63 -5.08
N PHE A 109 4.89 -8.23 -3.94
CA PHE A 109 5.41 -9.60 -3.92
C PHE A 109 4.47 -10.57 -3.21
N SER A 110 4.52 -11.86 -3.62
CA SER A 110 4.04 -12.94 -2.78
C SER A 110 4.90 -13.07 -1.52
N ARG A 111 4.34 -13.67 -0.48
CA ARG A 111 5.01 -13.84 0.81
C ARG A 111 6.32 -14.61 0.73
N ASP A 112 6.40 -15.57 -0.18
CA ASP A 112 7.60 -16.36 -0.44
C ASP A 112 8.61 -15.63 -1.35
N GLY A 113 8.23 -14.53 -2.01
CA GLY A 113 9.07 -13.71 -2.89
C GLY A 113 9.27 -14.29 -4.29
N HIS A 114 8.54 -15.36 -4.65
CA HIS A 114 8.64 -15.96 -5.98
C HIS A 114 7.78 -15.27 -7.04
N LEU A 115 6.72 -14.56 -6.64
CA LEU A 115 5.85 -13.81 -7.55
C LEU A 115 6.02 -12.31 -7.34
N MET A 116 6.03 -11.57 -8.45
CA MET A 116 5.91 -10.12 -8.49
C MET A 116 4.68 -9.75 -9.31
N PHE A 117 3.71 -9.13 -8.66
CA PHE A 117 2.56 -8.49 -9.28
C PHE A 117 2.91 -7.03 -9.55
N PHE A 118 2.51 -6.49 -10.68
CA PHE A 118 2.76 -5.08 -11.00
C PHE A 118 1.75 -4.55 -12.00
N SER A 119 1.64 -3.25 -12.09
CA SER A 119 0.78 -2.55 -13.04
C SER A 119 1.54 -2.31 -14.33
N SER A 120 0.91 -2.54 -15.49
CA SER A 120 1.53 -2.26 -16.79
C SER A 120 0.51 -1.73 -17.80
N GLY A 121 0.93 -0.74 -18.58
CA GLY A 121 0.21 -0.20 -19.73
C GLY A 121 0.46 -0.96 -21.03
N ARG A 122 1.16 -2.12 -21.00
CA ARG A 122 1.33 -2.98 -22.19
C ARG A 122 -0.03 -3.50 -22.68
N PRO A 123 -0.19 -3.87 -23.96
CA PRO A 123 -1.47 -4.35 -24.47
C PRO A 123 -2.08 -5.49 -23.62
N GLY A 124 -3.29 -5.27 -23.13
CA GLY A 124 -4.03 -6.17 -22.23
C GLY A 124 -5.54 -6.00 -22.40
N SER A 125 -6.27 -6.03 -21.29
CA SER A 125 -7.74 -5.95 -21.25
C SER A 125 -8.26 -4.52 -21.24
N GLY A 126 -7.51 -3.58 -20.63
CA GLY A 126 -7.88 -2.17 -20.44
C GLY A 126 -6.74 -1.20 -20.70
N GLY A 127 -6.77 -0.05 -20.01
CA GLY A 127 -5.72 0.97 -20.12
C GLY A 127 -4.44 0.59 -19.38
N ILE A 128 -4.58 0.19 -18.10
CA ILE A 128 -3.54 -0.39 -17.26
C ILE A 128 -4.11 -1.69 -16.70
N ASP A 129 -3.33 -2.75 -16.77
CA ASP A 129 -3.66 -4.06 -16.27
C ASP A 129 -2.64 -4.51 -15.21
N ILE A 130 -3.05 -5.45 -14.37
CA ILE A 130 -2.17 -6.13 -13.44
C ILE A 130 -1.60 -7.39 -14.08
N TRP A 131 -0.28 -7.51 -14.00
CA TRP A 131 0.51 -8.60 -14.53
C TRP A 131 1.25 -9.30 -13.40
N VAL A 132 1.59 -10.56 -13.59
CA VAL A 132 2.41 -11.34 -12.66
C VAL A 132 3.61 -11.92 -13.38
N SER A 133 4.81 -11.78 -12.76
CA SER A 133 6.02 -12.48 -13.16
C SER A 133 6.48 -13.40 -12.05
N ARG A 134 7.15 -14.49 -12.42
CA ARG A 134 7.70 -15.48 -11.50
C ARG A 134 9.23 -15.48 -11.57
N ARG A 135 9.89 -15.74 -10.43
CA ARG A 135 11.31 -16.09 -10.38
C ARG A 135 11.53 -17.36 -9.57
N GLU A 136 12.61 -18.09 -9.88
CA GLU A 136 12.93 -19.33 -9.16
C GLU A 136 13.79 -19.06 -7.92
N GLN A 137 14.72 -18.08 -8.00
CA GLN A 137 15.61 -17.72 -6.92
C GLN A 137 15.22 -16.35 -6.37
N THR A 138 14.82 -16.31 -5.11
CA THR A 138 14.30 -15.08 -4.47
C THR A 138 15.36 -14.00 -4.24
N HIS A 139 16.65 -14.36 -4.28
CA HIS A 139 17.77 -13.42 -4.20
C HIS A 139 18.27 -12.95 -5.58
N ASP A 140 17.73 -13.49 -6.67
CA ASP A 140 18.02 -13.02 -8.03
C ASP A 140 16.96 -11.98 -8.44
N ASP A 141 17.29 -10.71 -8.26
CA ASP A 141 16.39 -9.61 -8.61
C ASP A 141 16.19 -9.42 -10.12
N PHE A 142 16.95 -10.13 -10.95
CA PHE A 142 16.86 -10.11 -12.42
C PHE A 142 16.36 -11.42 -13.04
N GLY A 143 16.15 -12.45 -12.22
CA GLY A 143 15.69 -13.78 -12.66
C GLY A 143 14.19 -13.88 -12.96
N TRP A 144 13.53 -12.75 -13.24
CA TRP A 144 12.10 -12.70 -13.55
C TRP A 144 11.80 -13.30 -14.94
N GLN A 145 10.76 -14.12 -14.99
CA GLN A 145 10.23 -14.71 -16.23
C GLN A 145 9.30 -13.72 -16.95
N PRO A 146 9.01 -13.94 -18.25
CA PRO A 146 8.04 -13.11 -18.96
C PRO A 146 6.71 -13.03 -18.23
N PRO A 147 6.18 -11.80 -18.01
CA PRO A 147 4.94 -11.62 -17.26
C PRO A 147 3.70 -12.16 -17.97
N VAL A 148 2.73 -12.59 -17.16
CA VAL A 148 1.43 -13.07 -17.58
C VAL A 148 0.35 -12.11 -17.09
N ASN A 149 -0.61 -11.76 -17.96
CA ASN A 149 -1.80 -10.98 -17.58
C ASN A 149 -2.69 -11.79 -16.64
N LEU A 150 -3.20 -11.20 -15.56
CA LEU A 150 -4.04 -11.90 -14.59
C LEU A 150 -5.45 -12.24 -15.10
N GLY A 151 -5.82 -11.76 -16.28
CA GLY A 151 -7.09 -12.08 -16.91
C GLY A 151 -8.31 -11.39 -16.26
N ALA A 152 -9.50 -11.76 -16.74
CA ALA A 152 -10.76 -11.08 -16.45
C ALA A 152 -11.26 -11.20 -14.99
N GLY A 153 -10.67 -12.09 -14.19
CA GLY A 153 -10.95 -12.16 -12.75
C GLY A 153 -10.46 -10.89 -12.01
N VAL A 154 -9.36 -10.31 -12.50
CA VAL A 154 -8.74 -9.09 -11.95
C VAL A 154 -8.91 -7.93 -12.92
N ASN A 155 -8.45 -8.08 -14.16
CA ASN A 155 -8.39 -7.01 -15.15
C ASN A 155 -9.72 -6.83 -15.88
N SER A 156 -10.11 -5.59 -16.09
CA SER A 156 -11.34 -5.17 -16.79
C SER A 156 -11.00 -4.31 -18.01
N ALA A 157 -12.02 -3.77 -18.69
CA ALA A 157 -11.84 -2.77 -19.73
C ALA A 157 -11.42 -1.37 -19.18
N SER A 158 -11.38 -1.23 -17.87
CA SER A 158 -10.97 -0.02 -17.16
C SER A 158 -9.48 -0.08 -16.78
N THR A 159 -9.01 0.88 -15.97
CA THR A 159 -7.69 0.80 -15.34
C THR A 159 -7.77 -0.04 -14.08
N ASP A 160 -6.91 -1.05 -14.00
CA ASP A 160 -6.73 -1.94 -12.85
C ASP A 160 -5.25 -1.90 -12.44
N ALA A 161 -4.94 -1.37 -11.26
CA ALA A 161 -3.57 -1.03 -10.87
C ALA A 161 -3.31 -1.20 -9.37
N GLY A 162 -2.05 -1.05 -8.96
CA GLY A 162 -1.66 -1.02 -7.55
C GLY A 162 -1.92 -2.30 -6.80
N PRO A 163 -1.41 -3.45 -7.28
CA PRO A 163 -1.63 -4.74 -6.64
C PRO A 163 -1.04 -4.79 -5.23
N SER A 164 -1.73 -5.51 -4.33
CA SER A 164 -1.26 -5.89 -3.01
C SER A 164 -1.73 -7.30 -2.72
N TYR A 165 -0.82 -8.25 -2.76
CA TYR A 165 -1.13 -9.67 -2.59
C TYR A 165 -1.02 -10.08 -1.12
N PHE A 166 -2.00 -10.85 -0.68
CA PHE A 166 -2.07 -11.43 0.65
C PHE A 166 -2.29 -12.93 0.54
N GLU A 167 -1.54 -13.68 1.33
CA GLU A 167 -1.70 -15.12 1.51
C GLU A 167 -1.50 -15.50 2.98
N ASP A 168 -2.34 -16.41 3.44
CA ASP A 168 -2.29 -16.98 4.78
C ASP A 168 -2.30 -18.51 4.67
N ASP A 169 -1.17 -19.10 5.01
CA ASP A 169 -0.97 -20.54 4.91
C ASP A 169 -1.80 -21.35 5.94
N GLU A 170 -2.20 -20.70 7.06
CA GLU A 170 -2.99 -21.36 8.10
C GLU A 170 -4.46 -21.50 7.70
N THR A 171 -5.01 -20.45 7.09
CA THR A 171 -6.41 -20.41 6.66
C THR A 171 -6.61 -20.79 5.20
N GLY A 172 -5.54 -20.77 4.40
CA GLY A 172 -5.58 -20.97 2.94
C GLY A 172 -6.13 -19.77 2.17
N VAL A 173 -6.39 -18.64 2.84
CA VAL A 173 -6.88 -17.41 2.21
C VAL A 173 -5.78 -16.81 1.32
N ARG A 174 -6.12 -16.56 0.05
CA ARG A 174 -5.25 -15.88 -0.92
C ARG A 174 -6.05 -14.82 -1.65
N GLN A 175 -5.64 -13.57 -1.51
CA GLN A 175 -6.38 -12.41 -1.99
C GLN A 175 -5.45 -11.42 -2.66
N LEU A 176 -5.88 -10.87 -3.80
CA LEU A 176 -5.24 -9.74 -4.44
C LEU A 176 -6.13 -8.51 -4.27
N TYR A 177 -5.66 -7.54 -3.51
CA TYR A 177 -6.25 -6.20 -3.42
C TYR A 177 -5.64 -5.33 -4.51
N PHE A 178 -6.45 -4.47 -5.12
CA PHE A 178 -6.00 -3.55 -6.14
C PHE A 178 -6.97 -2.39 -6.27
N ASN A 179 -6.56 -1.32 -6.91
CA ASN A 179 -7.44 -0.21 -7.22
C ASN A 179 -7.92 -0.25 -8.67
N SER A 180 -9.16 0.14 -8.87
CA SER A 180 -9.82 0.15 -10.18
C SER A 180 -10.77 1.33 -10.32
N ASN A 181 -10.81 1.90 -11.53
CA ASN A 181 -11.81 2.91 -11.91
C ASN A 181 -12.99 2.31 -12.70
N ARG A 182 -13.19 0.97 -12.57
CA ARG A 182 -14.36 0.31 -13.15
C ARG A 182 -15.67 0.86 -12.58
N PRO A 183 -16.77 0.89 -13.35
CA PRO A 183 -18.06 1.36 -12.86
C PRO A 183 -18.54 0.57 -11.64
N GLY A 184 -19.26 1.25 -10.72
CA GLY A 184 -19.91 0.63 -9.56
C GLY A 184 -19.34 1.01 -8.20
N GLY A 185 -18.19 1.67 -8.15
CA GLY A 185 -17.65 2.25 -6.92
C GLY A 185 -18.09 3.71 -6.68
N PRO A 186 -17.98 4.21 -5.44
CA PRO A 186 -18.40 5.58 -5.09
C PRO A 186 -17.44 6.68 -5.55
N GLY A 187 -16.16 6.34 -5.82
CA GLY A 187 -15.09 7.27 -6.15
C GLY A 187 -14.56 7.14 -7.58
N LEU A 188 -13.57 7.97 -7.91
CA LEU A 188 -12.90 7.92 -9.21
C LEU A 188 -12.07 6.64 -9.38
N SER A 189 -11.48 6.14 -8.28
CA SER A 189 -10.80 4.86 -8.17
C SER A 189 -11.12 4.27 -6.80
N ASN A 190 -11.34 2.96 -6.75
CA ASN A 190 -11.75 2.27 -5.54
C ASN A 190 -10.94 0.99 -5.35
N ILE A 191 -10.86 0.49 -4.11
CA ILE A 191 -10.19 -0.77 -3.79
C ILE A 191 -11.13 -1.95 -4.06
N TYR A 192 -10.63 -2.88 -4.85
CA TYR A 192 -11.27 -4.17 -5.14
C TYR A 192 -10.42 -5.31 -4.59
N VAL A 193 -11.04 -6.46 -4.39
CA VAL A 193 -10.39 -7.69 -3.99
C VAL A 193 -10.83 -8.83 -4.90
N SER A 194 -9.88 -9.67 -5.30
CA SER A 194 -10.13 -10.93 -5.99
C SER A 194 -9.47 -12.06 -5.23
N GLU A 195 -10.17 -13.19 -5.10
CA GLU A 195 -9.65 -14.39 -4.44
C GLU A 195 -8.91 -15.27 -5.46
N GLN A 196 -7.75 -15.80 -5.06
CA GLN A 196 -7.05 -16.78 -5.87
C GLN A 196 -7.70 -18.14 -5.70
N LEU A 197 -8.02 -18.76 -6.83
CA LEU A 197 -8.65 -20.08 -6.90
C LEU A 197 -7.61 -21.22 -6.80
N ALA A 198 -8.09 -22.43 -6.60
CA ALA A 198 -7.22 -23.61 -6.45
C ALA A 198 -6.34 -23.92 -7.66
N ASP A 199 -6.74 -23.48 -8.85
CA ASP A 199 -5.96 -23.62 -10.10
C ASP A 199 -4.93 -22.49 -10.30
N GLY A 200 -4.84 -21.55 -9.34
CA GLY A 200 -3.94 -20.41 -9.37
C GLY A 200 -4.50 -19.18 -10.12
N SER A 201 -5.62 -19.29 -10.82
CA SER A 201 -6.32 -18.15 -11.42
C SER A 201 -7.00 -17.30 -10.35
N PHE A 202 -7.51 -16.12 -10.74
CA PHE A 202 -8.24 -15.22 -9.85
C PHE A 202 -9.73 -15.21 -10.19
N GLY A 203 -10.58 -15.29 -9.16
CA GLY A 203 -12.03 -15.17 -9.26
C GLY A 203 -12.47 -13.75 -9.59
N PRO A 204 -13.80 -13.52 -9.78
CA PRO A 204 -14.33 -12.20 -10.07
C PRO A 204 -14.01 -11.20 -8.94
N ALA A 205 -13.49 -10.04 -9.30
CA ALA A 205 -13.20 -8.98 -8.34
C ALA A 205 -14.47 -8.36 -7.76
N SER A 206 -14.47 -8.10 -6.46
CA SER A 206 -15.53 -7.42 -5.71
C SER A 206 -15.03 -6.12 -5.08
N LEU A 207 -15.90 -5.11 -4.99
CA LEU A 207 -15.62 -3.83 -4.34
C LEU A 207 -15.45 -4.05 -2.84
N VAL A 208 -14.40 -3.50 -2.25
CA VAL A 208 -14.22 -3.42 -0.78
C VAL A 208 -14.88 -2.14 -0.30
N VAL A 209 -16.15 -2.26 0.09
CA VAL A 209 -17.02 -1.09 0.38
C VAL A 209 -16.45 -0.25 1.53
N GLU A 210 -15.92 -0.89 2.57
CA GLU A 210 -15.39 -0.24 3.77
C GLU A 210 -14.17 0.63 3.48
N LEU A 211 -13.40 0.29 2.44
CA LEU A 211 -12.18 1.01 2.05
C LEU A 211 -12.42 2.02 0.93
N SER A 212 -13.66 2.08 0.41
CA SER A 212 -14.02 2.93 -0.71
C SER A 212 -14.60 4.26 -0.23
N SER A 213 -14.28 5.35 -0.93
CA SER A 213 -14.73 6.70 -0.61
C SER A 213 -15.05 7.47 -1.91
N PRO A 214 -15.76 8.61 -1.85
CA PRO A 214 -15.97 9.46 -3.02
C PRO A 214 -14.68 10.03 -3.63
N GLY A 215 -13.55 9.99 -2.90
CA GLY A 215 -12.24 10.41 -3.37
C GLY A 215 -11.58 9.39 -4.31
N GLU A 216 -10.34 9.65 -4.63
CA GLU A 216 -9.49 8.73 -5.36
C GLU A 216 -8.69 7.88 -4.37
N THR A 217 -8.90 6.57 -4.37
CA THR A 217 -8.06 5.65 -3.63
C THR A 217 -6.91 5.19 -4.53
N SER A 218 -5.69 5.24 -3.99
CA SER A 218 -4.49 4.72 -4.63
C SER A 218 -4.07 3.41 -3.98
N ARG A 219 -3.04 2.75 -4.54
CA ARG A 219 -2.45 1.52 -4.08
C ARG A 219 -2.66 1.24 -2.60
N SER A 220 -3.11 0.03 -2.30
CA SER A 220 -3.09 -0.51 -0.93
C SER A 220 -1.84 -1.35 -0.67
N SER A 221 -1.51 -1.53 0.60
CA SER A 221 -0.51 -2.47 1.09
C SER A 221 -1.04 -3.17 2.33
N ILE A 222 -1.32 -4.46 2.18
CA ILE A 222 -1.82 -5.29 3.28
C ILE A 222 -0.65 -5.80 4.12
N ARG A 223 -0.79 -5.71 5.45
CA ARG A 223 0.18 -6.28 6.38
C ARG A 223 0.19 -7.81 6.25
N HIS A 224 1.34 -8.40 6.48
CA HIS A 224 1.63 -9.82 6.28
C HIS A 224 0.70 -10.81 7.02
N ASP A 225 0.06 -10.40 8.12
CA ASP A 225 -0.95 -11.18 8.85
C ASP A 225 -2.38 -10.91 8.37
N GLY A 226 -2.56 -10.04 7.38
CA GLY A 226 -3.85 -9.68 6.85
C GLY A 226 -4.73 -8.80 7.74
N LEU A 227 -4.22 -8.31 8.89
CA LEU A 227 -5.04 -7.63 9.89
C LEU A 227 -4.99 -6.10 9.81
N GLU A 228 -4.12 -5.55 8.95
CA GLU A 228 -3.97 -4.11 8.74
C GLU A 228 -3.71 -3.83 7.25
N ILE A 229 -4.39 -2.86 6.69
CA ILE A 229 -4.22 -2.42 5.31
C ILE A 229 -4.00 -0.92 5.27
N PHE A 230 -2.91 -0.51 4.63
CA PHE A 230 -2.56 0.88 4.36
C PHE A 230 -2.94 1.23 2.94
N PHE A 231 -3.40 2.44 2.69
CA PHE A 231 -3.70 2.90 1.33
C PHE A 231 -3.68 4.42 1.23
N GLY A 232 -3.54 4.94 0.03
CA GLY A 232 -3.72 6.36 -0.24
C GLY A 232 -5.19 6.68 -0.51
N ASN A 233 -5.68 7.78 0.04
CA ASN A 233 -6.98 8.32 -0.31
C ASN A 233 -6.85 9.83 -0.51
N SER A 234 -7.10 10.28 -1.73
CA SER A 234 -6.83 11.63 -2.19
C SER A 234 -5.34 11.99 -2.03
N LEU A 235 -4.96 12.80 -1.06
CA LEU A 235 -3.59 13.26 -0.85
C LEU A 235 -2.90 12.61 0.35
N ASP A 236 -3.62 11.79 1.12
CA ASP A 236 -3.20 11.29 2.42
C ASP A 236 -3.11 9.77 2.48
N LEU A 237 -2.30 9.29 3.41
CA LEU A 237 -2.21 7.89 3.81
C LEU A 237 -3.25 7.57 4.89
N TRP A 238 -3.92 6.43 4.72
CA TRP A 238 -4.95 5.92 5.61
C TRP A 238 -4.66 4.47 5.99
N VAL A 239 -5.27 4.01 7.06
CA VAL A 239 -5.19 2.64 7.55
C VAL A 239 -6.57 2.13 7.96
N ALA A 240 -6.84 0.85 7.69
CA ALA A 240 -7.95 0.12 8.27
C ALA A 240 -7.45 -1.19 8.88
N THR A 241 -8.20 -1.72 9.85
CA THR A 241 -7.86 -2.94 10.59
C THR A 241 -9.02 -3.91 10.61
N ARG A 242 -8.73 -5.19 10.89
CA ARG A 242 -9.72 -6.22 11.16
C ARG A 242 -9.19 -7.18 12.22
N GLU A 243 -10.07 -7.90 12.91
CA GLU A 243 -9.66 -8.83 13.98
C GLU A 243 -9.16 -10.16 13.41
N THR A 244 -9.81 -10.66 12.36
CA THR A 244 -9.40 -11.88 11.64
C THR A 244 -9.41 -11.65 10.15
N VAL A 245 -8.79 -12.54 9.38
CA VAL A 245 -8.75 -12.46 7.90
C VAL A 245 -10.12 -12.65 7.24
N PHE A 246 -11.13 -13.09 7.99
CA PHE A 246 -12.51 -13.30 7.54
C PHE A 246 -13.45 -12.13 7.87
N ASP A 247 -13.00 -11.20 8.71
CA ASP A 247 -13.81 -10.06 9.11
C ASP A 247 -13.76 -8.93 8.07
N ALA A 248 -14.80 -8.12 8.04
CA ALA A 248 -14.83 -6.86 7.32
C ALA A 248 -13.77 -5.88 7.88
N TRP A 249 -13.30 -4.97 7.03
CA TRP A 249 -12.40 -3.91 7.45
C TRP A 249 -13.12 -2.89 8.34
N SER A 250 -12.43 -2.36 9.34
CA SER A 250 -12.92 -1.20 10.09
C SER A 250 -13.09 0.03 9.19
N ALA A 251 -13.81 1.03 9.67
CA ALA A 251 -13.77 2.35 9.06
C ALA A 251 -12.31 2.85 9.00
N PRO A 252 -11.85 3.38 7.84
CA PRO A 252 -10.48 3.87 7.68
C PRO A 252 -10.17 5.05 8.60
N ILE A 253 -8.92 5.10 9.08
CA ILE A 253 -8.38 6.17 9.92
C ILE A 253 -7.25 6.86 9.16
N ASN A 254 -7.28 8.20 9.08
CA ASN A 254 -6.18 9.00 8.54
C ASN A 254 -4.94 8.85 9.43
N LEU A 255 -3.76 8.64 8.84
CA LEU A 255 -2.51 8.43 9.60
C LEU A 255 -1.95 9.71 10.25
N GLY A 256 -2.65 10.82 10.12
CA GLY A 256 -2.36 12.08 10.80
C GLY A 256 -1.21 12.88 10.18
N SER A 257 -1.01 14.08 10.68
CA SER A 257 -0.08 15.08 10.13
C SER A 257 1.39 14.69 10.22
N THR A 258 1.76 13.72 11.05
CA THR A 258 3.15 13.24 11.10
C THR A 258 3.52 12.54 9.80
N LEU A 259 2.70 11.61 9.33
CA LEU A 259 2.93 10.90 8.07
C LEU A 259 2.45 11.70 6.86
N ASN A 260 1.30 12.36 6.98
CA ASN A 260 0.71 13.18 5.94
C ASN A 260 1.23 14.63 6.00
N SER A 261 2.57 14.78 6.04
CA SER A 261 3.25 16.05 6.12
C SER A 261 3.53 16.71 4.77
N GLY A 262 3.51 15.93 3.68
CA GLY A 262 3.72 16.40 2.32
C GLY A 262 2.45 16.92 1.65
N GLN A 263 2.60 17.51 0.46
CA GLN A 263 1.48 17.93 -0.37
C GLN A 263 0.72 16.73 -0.98
N LEU A 264 1.42 15.60 -1.12
CA LEU A 264 0.90 14.32 -1.59
C LEU A 264 1.61 13.22 -0.82
N ASN A 265 0.85 12.24 -0.31
CA ASN A 265 1.38 11.07 0.40
C ASN A 265 0.59 9.85 -0.09
N VAL A 266 1.22 8.99 -0.89
CA VAL A 266 0.52 7.93 -1.63
C VAL A 266 1.35 6.66 -1.73
N GLN A 267 0.71 5.59 -2.21
CA GLN A 267 1.34 4.33 -2.58
C GLN A 267 2.17 3.72 -1.44
N PRO A 268 1.56 3.50 -0.26
CA PRO A 268 2.24 2.90 0.87
C PRO A 268 2.67 1.46 0.60
N HIS A 269 3.74 1.04 1.29
CA HIS A 269 4.16 -0.36 1.38
C HIS A 269 4.67 -0.66 2.79
N ILE A 270 4.01 -1.56 3.49
CA ILE A 270 4.43 -2.02 4.82
C ILE A 270 5.42 -3.17 4.71
N SER A 271 6.56 -3.05 5.37
CA SER A 271 7.58 -4.10 5.42
C SER A 271 7.09 -5.38 6.12
N SER A 272 7.76 -6.50 5.84
CA SER A 272 7.40 -7.80 6.41
C SER A 272 7.57 -7.87 7.93
N ASP A 273 8.47 -7.06 8.52
CA ASP A 273 8.62 -6.93 9.98
C ASP A 273 7.53 -6.07 10.62
N ARG A 274 6.68 -5.39 9.80
CA ARG A 274 5.55 -4.54 10.22
C ARG A 274 5.97 -3.23 10.89
N GLU A 275 7.24 -2.87 10.82
CA GLU A 275 7.81 -1.73 11.54
C GLU A 275 8.21 -0.57 10.63
N THR A 276 8.32 -0.80 9.31
CA THR A 276 8.68 0.25 8.34
C THR A 276 7.58 0.42 7.29
N LEU A 277 7.09 1.64 7.12
CA LEU A 277 6.18 2.04 6.05
C LEU A 277 6.96 2.87 5.03
N PHE A 278 7.06 2.36 3.82
CA PHE A 278 7.59 3.08 2.66
C PHE A 278 6.42 3.72 1.90
N PHE A 279 6.61 4.89 1.32
CA PHE A 279 5.58 5.56 0.52
C PHE A 279 6.19 6.63 -0.40
N ALA A 280 5.41 7.07 -1.37
CA ALA A 280 5.78 8.20 -2.23
C ALA A 280 5.18 9.49 -1.69
N SER A 281 5.95 10.59 -1.70
CA SER A 281 5.51 11.87 -1.19
C SER A 281 6.10 13.05 -1.96
N ILE A 282 5.40 14.18 -1.94
CA ILE A 282 5.91 15.48 -2.39
C ILE A 282 6.17 16.32 -1.14
N GLN A 283 7.45 16.50 -0.78
CA GLN A 283 7.86 17.28 0.40
C GLN A 283 8.92 18.30 0.01
N PRO A 284 9.11 19.35 0.84
CA PRO A 284 10.07 20.44 0.56
C PRO A 284 11.54 19.99 0.45
N ASP A 285 11.91 18.88 1.06
CA ASP A 285 13.25 18.27 1.02
C ASP A 285 13.44 17.23 -0.09
N GLY A 286 12.46 17.14 -1.03
CA GLY A 286 12.49 16.23 -2.16
C GLY A 286 13.50 16.63 -3.23
N PHE A 287 13.89 15.65 -4.06
CA PHE A 287 14.80 15.80 -5.18
C PHE A 287 14.06 15.95 -6.51
N GLY A 288 12.85 15.37 -6.59
CA GLY A 288 12.00 15.36 -7.78
C GLY A 288 10.58 15.84 -7.52
N ASN A 289 9.64 15.42 -8.39
CA ASN A 289 8.22 15.71 -8.16
C ASN A 289 7.64 14.84 -7.04
N THR A 290 7.87 13.52 -7.12
CA THR A 290 7.57 12.58 -6.05
C THR A 290 8.83 11.81 -5.71
N ASP A 291 9.10 11.67 -4.43
CA ASP A 291 10.22 10.93 -3.88
C ASP A 291 9.75 9.82 -2.95
N LEU A 292 10.62 8.84 -2.74
CA LEU A 292 10.41 7.77 -1.78
C LEU A 292 10.85 8.19 -0.39
N TYR A 293 9.97 7.95 0.57
CA TYR A 293 10.16 8.18 2.00
C TYR A 293 9.92 6.89 2.78
N MET A 294 10.43 6.84 4.00
CA MET A 294 10.09 5.81 4.96
C MET A 294 9.77 6.43 6.32
N SER A 295 8.89 5.76 7.07
CA SER A 295 8.63 6.02 8.48
C SER A 295 8.68 4.71 9.25
N THR A 296 9.04 4.75 10.53
CA THR A 296 9.18 3.57 11.36
C THR A 296 8.30 3.64 12.59
N ARG A 297 7.89 2.46 13.07
CA ARG A 297 7.26 2.23 14.38
C ARG A 297 7.91 1.02 15.04
N THR A 298 7.82 0.92 16.36
CA THR A 298 8.37 -0.22 17.13
C THR A 298 7.26 -1.03 17.77
N LYS A 299 7.46 -2.33 17.86
CA LYS A 299 6.60 -3.21 18.66
C LYS A 299 6.70 -2.84 20.13
N LEU A 300 5.57 -2.65 20.78
CA LEU A 300 5.50 -2.45 22.20
C LEU A 300 5.39 -3.82 22.89
N SER A 301 6.29 -4.10 23.84
CA SER A 301 6.15 -5.28 24.69
C SER A 301 4.86 -5.19 25.46
N GLY A 302 4.01 -6.21 25.38
CA GLY A 302 2.82 -6.33 26.23
C GLY A 302 3.25 -6.37 27.69
N ARG A 303 2.61 -5.57 28.54
CA ARG A 303 2.68 -5.73 30.01
C ARG A 303 1.70 -6.79 30.42
#